data_e0ca142f2bc80e8066bb6930d0a191f3
#
_entry.id   e0ca142f2bc80e8066bb6930d0a191f3
#
_cell.length_a   1.000
_cell.length_b   1.000
_cell.length_c   1.000
_cell.angle_alpha   90.00
_cell.angle_beta   90.00
_cell.angle_gamma   90.00
#
_symmetry.space_group_name_H-M   'P 1'
#
loop_
_entity.id
_entity.type
_entity.pdbx_description
1 polymer ?
#
loop_
_entity_poly.entity_id
_entity_poly.type
_entity_poly.pdbx_seq_one_letter_code
_entity_poly.pdbx_strand_id
1 'polypeptide(L)'
;GNNTELNKIIKKYFEKWQDNNFVKTYNDTLLDYYITKNNINDKTKAEILSKTYVYGYVENYPYEALVKNKFVGIAAEYVNRITRLSGIEFEFKKYKNLDELKEAINDKEVDIFFDYYNIDSDAYLKTVSTFIEEYAVLGKVSDSHVVTSFESLKGKKVSLLNNTALYSYFKSNSKANIEKFDNMKTLLKKSDDNLIVVDNEVYNYYRNTKFKDYELLYSDLMTNDYYFMVNKDYSDFY
;
A
#
# COMPACT_ATOMS: atom_id res chain seq x y z
N GLY A 1 50.85 -8.21 -2.84
CA GLY A 1 51.31 -8.67 -4.13
C GLY A 1 50.44 -8.17 -5.25
N ASN A 2 51.00 -7.35 -6.13
CA ASN A 2 50.32 -6.80 -7.30
C ASN A 2 50.15 -7.87 -8.40
N ASN A 3 49.26 -8.82 -8.22
CA ASN A 3 48.91 -9.71 -9.31
C ASN A 3 47.79 -9.08 -10.12
N THR A 4 48.18 -8.28 -11.10
CA THR A 4 47.27 -7.52 -11.99
C THR A 4 46.35 -8.45 -12.79
N GLU A 5 46.80 -9.62 -13.18
CA GLU A 5 45.99 -10.61 -13.94
C GLU A 5 44.90 -11.24 -13.01
N LEU A 6 45.28 -11.62 -11.81
CA LEU A 6 44.33 -12.17 -10.82
C LEU A 6 43.26 -11.11 -10.48
N ASN A 7 43.65 -9.84 -10.27
CA ASN A 7 42.73 -8.76 -9.99
C ASN A 7 41.74 -8.52 -11.14
N LYS A 8 42.20 -8.61 -12.40
CA LYS A 8 41.31 -8.52 -13.58
C LYS A 8 40.30 -9.65 -13.63
N ILE A 9 40.76 -10.88 -13.36
CA ILE A 9 39.89 -12.08 -13.35
C ILE A 9 38.84 -11.95 -12.25
N ILE A 10 39.27 -11.63 -11.02
CA ILE A 10 38.35 -11.47 -9.87
C ILE A 10 37.34 -10.35 -10.14
N LYS A 11 37.79 -9.21 -10.65
CA LYS A 11 36.88 -8.09 -10.97
C LYS A 11 35.84 -8.50 -12.00
N LYS A 12 36.27 -9.12 -13.11
CA LYS A 12 35.35 -9.57 -14.18
C LYS A 12 34.40 -10.67 -13.70
N TYR A 13 34.86 -11.58 -12.83
CA TYR A 13 33.99 -12.57 -12.21
C TYR A 13 32.99 -11.94 -11.27
N PHE A 14 33.43 -10.99 -10.45
CA PHE A 14 32.57 -10.29 -9.47
C PHE A 14 31.47 -9.47 -10.17
N GLU A 15 31.85 -8.71 -11.23
CA GLU A 15 30.89 -7.97 -12.04
C GLU A 15 29.82 -8.92 -12.63
N LYS A 16 30.25 -10.00 -13.25
CA LYS A 16 29.35 -10.99 -13.85
C LYS A 16 28.49 -11.73 -12.81
N TRP A 17 29.03 -12.01 -11.63
CA TRP A 17 28.29 -12.62 -10.53
C TRP A 17 27.28 -11.64 -9.95
N GLN A 18 27.67 -10.38 -9.77
CA GLN A 18 26.82 -9.32 -9.26
C GLN A 18 25.60 -9.09 -10.16
N ASP A 19 25.81 -9.05 -11.48
CA ASP A 19 24.73 -8.87 -12.45
C ASP A 19 23.72 -10.02 -12.48
N ASN A 20 24.21 -11.26 -12.27
CA ASN A 20 23.37 -12.45 -12.46
C ASN A 20 22.86 -13.11 -11.17
N ASN A 21 23.58 -12.96 -10.06
CA ASN A 21 23.34 -13.77 -8.86
C ASN A 21 23.20 -12.94 -7.57
N PHE A 22 23.62 -11.68 -7.54
CA PHE A 22 23.63 -10.90 -6.30
C PHE A 22 22.25 -10.82 -5.66
N VAL A 23 21.24 -10.44 -6.44
CA VAL A 23 19.87 -10.28 -5.94
C VAL A 23 19.32 -11.60 -5.43
N LYS A 24 19.53 -12.69 -6.17
CA LYS A 24 19.07 -14.02 -5.74
C LYS A 24 19.77 -14.47 -4.46
N THR A 25 21.09 -14.42 -4.42
CA THR A 25 21.87 -14.83 -3.24
C THR A 25 21.54 -13.97 -2.03
N TYR A 26 21.39 -12.66 -2.22
CA TYR A 26 20.97 -11.75 -1.14
C TYR A 26 19.61 -12.13 -0.58
N ASN A 27 18.64 -12.40 -1.43
CA ASN A 27 17.29 -12.78 -1.04
C ASN A 27 17.25 -14.14 -0.32
N ASP A 28 17.93 -15.13 -0.87
CA ASP A 28 18.03 -16.46 -0.25
C ASP A 28 18.68 -16.38 1.13
N THR A 29 19.75 -15.60 1.27
CA THR A 29 20.43 -15.37 2.56
C THR A 29 19.55 -14.62 3.56
N LEU A 30 18.76 -13.65 3.10
CA LEU A 30 17.87 -12.87 3.95
C LEU A 30 16.74 -13.75 4.50
N LEU A 31 16.13 -14.58 3.66
CA LEU A 31 15.10 -15.51 4.09
C LEU A 31 15.64 -16.51 5.12
N ASP A 32 16.79 -17.13 4.85
CA ASP A 32 17.45 -18.05 5.78
C ASP A 32 17.79 -17.38 7.12
N TYR A 33 18.21 -16.12 7.08
CA TYR A 33 18.44 -15.33 8.30
C TYR A 33 17.16 -15.17 9.13
N TYR A 34 16.04 -14.82 8.50
CA TYR A 34 14.76 -14.64 9.20
C TYR A 34 14.24 -15.97 9.76
N ILE A 35 14.34 -17.05 9.01
CA ILE A 35 13.94 -18.39 9.44
C ILE A 35 14.75 -18.80 10.69
N THR A 36 16.06 -18.63 10.65
CA THR A 36 16.96 -18.98 11.75
C THR A 36 16.70 -18.09 12.98
N LYS A 37 16.57 -16.77 12.76
CA LYS A 37 16.32 -15.79 13.83
C LYS A 37 15.03 -16.05 14.60
N ASN A 38 13.99 -16.49 13.91
CA ASN A 38 12.68 -16.75 14.51
C ASN A 38 12.50 -18.22 14.91
N ASN A 39 13.54 -19.04 14.84
CA ASN A 39 13.51 -20.46 15.19
C ASN A 39 12.44 -21.26 14.41
N ILE A 40 12.15 -20.86 13.18
CA ILE A 40 11.21 -21.55 12.30
C ILE A 40 11.88 -22.85 11.85
N ASN A 41 11.31 -23.99 12.25
CA ASN A 41 11.83 -25.28 11.84
C ASN A 41 11.42 -25.64 10.39
N ASP A 42 12.11 -26.61 9.80
CA ASP A 42 11.88 -27.02 8.41
C ASP A 42 10.44 -27.49 8.16
N LYS A 43 9.80 -28.10 9.15
CA LYS A 43 8.41 -28.56 9.06
C LYS A 43 7.46 -27.36 8.94
N THR A 44 7.58 -26.38 9.82
CA THR A 44 6.78 -25.15 9.79
C THR A 44 7.04 -24.36 8.51
N LYS A 45 8.30 -24.26 8.06
CA LYS A 45 8.65 -23.66 6.76
C LYS A 45 7.94 -24.36 5.61
N ALA A 46 7.97 -25.70 5.57
CA ALA A 46 7.30 -26.48 4.54
C ALA A 46 5.77 -26.31 4.56
N GLU A 47 5.17 -26.24 5.75
CA GLU A 47 3.74 -25.99 5.94
C GLU A 47 3.35 -24.61 5.38
N ILE A 48 4.11 -23.55 5.71
CA ILE A 48 3.89 -22.20 5.19
C ILE A 48 3.98 -22.17 3.65
N LEU A 49 4.98 -22.80 3.07
CA LEU A 49 5.22 -22.79 1.62
C LEU A 49 4.30 -23.74 0.84
N SER A 50 3.63 -24.68 1.50
CA SER A 50 2.70 -25.61 0.84
C SER A 50 1.31 -25.02 0.58
N LYS A 51 1.01 -23.87 1.16
CA LYS A 51 -0.29 -23.22 1.09
C LYS A 51 -0.26 -22.04 0.12
N THR A 52 -1.34 -21.84 -0.64
CA THR A 52 -1.64 -20.61 -1.36
C THR A 52 -2.54 -19.74 -0.50
N TYR A 53 -2.14 -18.50 -0.25
CA TYR A 53 -2.86 -17.57 0.62
C TYR A 53 -3.78 -16.68 -0.18
N VAL A 54 -5.00 -16.44 0.31
CA VAL A 54 -5.98 -15.58 -0.36
C VAL A 54 -5.70 -14.12 -0.01
N TYR A 55 -5.32 -13.34 -1.02
CA TYR A 55 -5.22 -11.90 -0.93
C TYR A 55 -6.52 -11.27 -1.42
N GLY A 56 -7.28 -10.66 -0.48
CA GLY A 56 -8.55 -10.01 -0.80
C GLY A 56 -8.40 -8.51 -1.07
N TYR A 57 -9.06 -8.00 -2.13
CA TYR A 57 -9.00 -6.57 -2.43
C TYR A 57 -10.25 -6.05 -3.16
N VAL A 58 -10.45 -4.73 -3.03
CA VAL A 58 -11.34 -3.95 -3.90
C VAL A 58 -10.48 -3.08 -4.79
N GLU A 59 -10.79 -3.01 -6.08
CA GLU A 59 -9.99 -2.22 -7.04
C GLU A 59 -9.86 -0.76 -6.60
N ASN A 60 -8.62 -0.34 -6.38
CA ASN A 60 -8.26 0.98 -5.88
C ASN A 60 -6.95 1.47 -6.51
N TYR A 61 -7.05 2.19 -7.61
CA TYR A 61 -5.88 2.79 -8.25
C TYR A 61 -5.29 3.92 -7.41
N PRO A 62 -3.96 4.03 -7.27
CA PRO A 62 -2.90 3.20 -7.86
C PRO A 62 -2.43 2.02 -7.02
N TYR A 63 -3.11 1.67 -5.94
CA TYR A 63 -2.65 0.67 -4.96
C TYR A 63 -2.88 -0.76 -5.40
N GLU A 64 -4.10 -1.06 -5.85
CA GLU A 64 -4.57 -2.42 -6.12
C GLU A 64 -5.47 -2.42 -7.36
N ALA A 65 -5.06 -3.12 -8.39
CA ALA A 65 -5.85 -3.22 -9.62
C ALA A 65 -5.58 -4.51 -10.38
N LEU A 66 -6.53 -4.91 -11.21
CA LEU A 66 -6.38 -6.03 -12.14
C LEU A 66 -6.27 -5.48 -13.56
N VAL A 67 -5.09 -5.58 -14.16
CA VAL A 67 -4.84 -5.14 -15.53
C VAL A 67 -4.38 -6.33 -16.36
N LYS A 68 -5.13 -6.68 -17.41
CA LYS A 68 -4.85 -7.84 -18.28
C LYS A 68 -4.62 -9.12 -17.47
N ASN A 69 -5.47 -9.39 -16.51
CA ASN A 69 -5.41 -10.53 -15.59
C ASN A 69 -4.13 -10.59 -14.71
N LYS A 70 -3.44 -9.45 -14.53
CA LYS A 70 -2.33 -9.33 -13.61
C LYS A 70 -2.73 -8.39 -12.48
N PHE A 71 -2.46 -8.79 -11.25
CA PHE A 71 -2.57 -7.94 -10.07
C PHE A 71 -1.42 -6.94 -10.08
N VAL A 72 -1.73 -5.65 -10.09
CA VAL A 72 -0.76 -4.55 -10.23
C VAL A 72 -1.09 -3.42 -9.27
N GLY A 73 -0.10 -2.57 -9.02
CA GLY A 73 -0.22 -1.41 -8.14
C GLY A 73 0.81 -1.43 -7.03
N ILE A 74 0.81 -0.40 -6.18
CA ILE A 74 1.80 -0.22 -5.11
C ILE A 74 1.74 -1.39 -4.12
N ALA A 75 0.56 -1.75 -3.63
CA ALA A 75 0.38 -2.88 -2.73
C ALA A 75 0.74 -4.21 -3.41
N ALA A 76 0.39 -4.35 -4.71
CA ALA A 76 0.73 -5.53 -5.50
C ALA A 76 2.25 -5.74 -5.60
N GLU A 77 3.05 -4.69 -5.78
CA GLU A 77 4.51 -4.79 -5.82
C GLU A 77 5.11 -5.32 -4.51
N TYR A 78 4.57 -4.90 -3.37
CA TYR A 78 4.98 -5.45 -2.07
C TYR A 78 4.71 -6.95 -1.97
N VAL A 79 3.50 -7.38 -2.32
CA VAL A 79 3.10 -8.81 -2.26
C VAL A 79 3.91 -9.64 -3.26
N ASN A 80 4.10 -9.15 -4.48
CA ASN A 80 4.94 -9.80 -5.48
C ASN A 80 6.41 -9.91 -5.02
N ARG A 81 6.89 -8.93 -4.26
CA ARG A 81 8.21 -8.98 -3.65
C ARG A 81 8.28 -10.05 -2.56
N ILE A 82 7.25 -10.19 -1.72
CA ILE A 82 7.16 -11.26 -0.73
C ILE A 82 7.25 -12.62 -1.42
N THR A 83 6.46 -12.86 -2.47
CA THR A 83 6.53 -14.10 -3.26
C THR A 83 7.94 -14.38 -3.78
N ARG A 84 8.59 -13.37 -4.37
CA ARG A 84 9.96 -13.54 -4.92
C ARG A 84 11.01 -13.85 -3.84
N LEU A 85 10.85 -13.29 -2.64
CA LEU A 85 11.81 -13.46 -1.54
C LEU A 85 11.59 -14.74 -0.75
N SER A 86 10.36 -15.18 -0.58
CA SER A 86 9.99 -16.28 0.33
C SER A 86 9.52 -17.54 -0.39
N GLY A 87 9.06 -17.43 -1.64
CA GLY A 87 8.37 -18.52 -2.33
C GLY A 87 6.91 -18.70 -1.91
N ILE A 88 6.39 -17.83 -1.05
CA ILE A 88 4.97 -17.85 -0.64
C ILE A 88 4.10 -17.46 -1.84
N GLU A 89 3.05 -18.22 -2.09
CA GLU A 89 2.14 -17.99 -3.19
C GLU A 89 0.83 -17.38 -2.74
N PHE A 90 0.28 -16.47 -3.56
CA PHE A 90 -0.96 -15.78 -3.32
C PHE A 90 -1.96 -16.00 -4.44
N GLU A 91 -3.22 -16.20 -4.07
CA GLU A 91 -4.38 -16.09 -4.93
C GLU A 91 -5.02 -14.70 -4.71
N PHE A 92 -5.15 -13.91 -5.79
CA PHE A 92 -5.72 -12.56 -5.71
C PHE A 92 -7.23 -12.60 -5.98
N LYS A 93 -8.03 -12.36 -4.93
CA LYS A 93 -9.50 -12.38 -5.00
C LYS A 93 -10.06 -10.96 -4.99
N LYS A 94 -10.61 -10.53 -6.12
CA LYS A 94 -11.26 -9.23 -6.25
C LYS A 94 -12.70 -9.28 -5.74
N TYR A 95 -13.05 -8.35 -4.86
CA TYR A 95 -14.42 -8.11 -4.41
C TYR A 95 -15.01 -6.91 -5.12
N LYS A 96 -16.32 -6.89 -5.28
CA LYS A 96 -17.03 -5.86 -6.04
C LYS A 96 -17.04 -4.50 -5.33
N ASN A 97 -17.13 -4.54 -4.00
CA ASN A 97 -17.19 -3.36 -3.15
C ASN A 97 -16.62 -3.66 -1.76
N LEU A 98 -16.51 -2.62 -0.94
CA LEU A 98 -15.96 -2.71 0.40
C LEU A 98 -16.81 -3.59 1.35
N ASP A 99 -18.11 -3.62 1.19
CA ASP A 99 -18.99 -4.40 2.06
C ASP A 99 -18.78 -5.90 1.84
N GLU A 100 -18.70 -6.34 0.56
CA GLU A 100 -18.35 -7.72 0.22
C GLU A 100 -16.96 -8.13 0.74
N LEU A 101 -15.96 -7.22 0.66
CA LEU A 101 -14.63 -7.48 1.22
C LEU A 101 -14.68 -7.64 2.75
N LYS A 102 -15.42 -6.76 3.44
CA LYS A 102 -15.58 -6.85 4.91
C LYS A 102 -16.27 -8.12 5.34
N GLU A 103 -17.29 -8.55 4.62
CA GLU A 103 -17.98 -9.82 4.87
C GLU A 103 -17.01 -11.00 4.74
N ALA A 104 -16.26 -11.07 3.65
CA ALA A 104 -15.26 -12.10 3.43
C ALA A 104 -14.13 -12.11 4.48
N ILE A 105 -13.71 -10.92 4.99
CA ILE A 105 -12.75 -10.79 6.08
C ILE A 105 -13.35 -11.35 7.39
N ASN A 106 -14.60 -11.02 7.70
CA ASN A 106 -15.28 -11.51 8.89
C ASN A 106 -15.48 -13.04 8.84
N ASP A 107 -15.73 -13.58 7.66
CA ASP A 107 -15.90 -15.02 7.42
C ASP A 107 -14.54 -15.75 7.28
N LYS A 108 -13.41 -15.04 7.43
CA LYS A 108 -12.05 -15.56 7.30
C LYS A 108 -11.75 -16.21 5.94
N GLU A 109 -12.42 -15.76 4.88
CA GLU A 109 -12.14 -16.18 3.50
C GLU A 109 -10.91 -15.49 2.90
N VAL A 110 -10.42 -14.44 3.56
CA VAL A 110 -9.25 -13.65 3.17
C VAL A 110 -8.13 -13.91 4.17
N ASP A 111 -6.94 -14.24 3.70
CA ASP A 111 -5.77 -14.49 4.55
C ASP A 111 -4.96 -13.21 4.78
N ILE A 112 -4.89 -12.34 3.76
CA ILE A 112 -4.16 -11.07 3.79
C ILE A 112 -4.90 -10.01 2.97
N PHE A 113 -4.84 -8.75 3.41
CA PHE A 113 -5.32 -7.60 2.66
C PHE A 113 -4.54 -6.33 3.02
N PHE A 114 -4.60 -5.33 2.14
CA PHE A 114 -4.02 -4.00 2.36
C PHE A 114 -5.03 -3.10 3.07
N ASP A 115 -4.64 -2.53 4.22
CA ASP A 115 -5.56 -1.76 5.07
C ASP A 115 -5.72 -0.30 4.60
N TYR A 116 -6.04 -0.10 3.35
CA TYR A 116 -6.38 1.22 2.80
C TYR A 116 -7.66 1.79 3.42
N TYR A 117 -8.64 0.91 3.67
CA TYR A 117 -9.98 1.28 4.14
C TYR A 117 -10.12 1.31 5.65
N ASN A 118 -9.03 1.19 6.40
CA ASN A 118 -9.02 1.18 7.86
C ASN A 118 -10.07 0.21 8.43
N ILE A 119 -9.99 -1.05 8.00
CA ILE A 119 -10.88 -2.13 8.43
C ILE A 119 -10.39 -2.62 9.79
N ASP A 120 -11.22 -2.41 10.81
CA ASP A 120 -10.94 -2.94 12.15
C ASP A 120 -11.39 -4.41 12.23
N SER A 121 -10.49 -5.29 12.64
CA SER A 121 -10.79 -6.71 12.85
C SER A 121 -9.83 -7.33 13.86
N ASP A 122 -10.40 -7.84 14.94
CA ASP A 122 -9.64 -8.55 15.97
C ASP A 122 -9.06 -9.90 15.51
N ALA A 123 -9.52 -10.40 14.37
CA ALA A 123 -9.05 -11.67 13.80
C ALA A 123 -7.75 -11.53 12.99
N TYR A 124 -7.24 -10.29 12.79
CA TYR A 124 -6.07 -10.01 11.97
C TYR A 124 -5.00 -9.28 12.77
N LEU A 125 -3.75 -9.46 12.36
CA LEU A 125 -2.58 -8.75 12.87
C LEU A 125 -2.13 -7.70 11.86
N LYS A 126 -1.77 -6.50 12.34
CA LYS A 126 -1.13 -5.47 11.51
C LYS A 126 0.34 -5.81 11.31
N THR A 127 0.82 -5.77 10.09
CA THR A 127 2.27 -5.82 9.82
C THR A 127 2.96 -4.54 10.35
N VAL A 128 4.27 -4.50 10.30
CA VAL A 128 4.98 -3.22 10.40
C VAL A 128 4.51 -2.29 9.28
N SER A 129 4.66 -0.98 9.49
CA SER A 129 4.33 0.02 8.47
C SER A 129 4.99 -0.34 7.13
N THR A 130 4.17 -0.40 6.08
CA THR A 130 4.65 -0.73 4.74
C THR A 130 5.24 0.49 4.07
N PHE A 131 4.57 1.62 4.19
CA PHE A 131 5.02 2.95 3.72
C PHE A 131 4.23 4.05 4.43
N ILE A 132 4.84 5.23 4.48
CA ILE A 132 4.22 6.46 4.97
C ILE A 132 3.65 7.17 3.75
N GLU A 133 2.37 7.54 3.82
CA GLU A 133 1.69 8.24 2.74
C GLU A 133 1.67 9.74 3.00
N GLU A 134 1.83 10.51 1.93
CA GLU A 134 1.52 11.93 1.92
C GLU A 134 0.07 12.12 1.48
N TYR A 135 -0.58 13.17 1.99
CA TYR A 135 -1.86 13.63 1.44
C TYR A 135 -1.68 14.89 0.62
N ALA A 136 -2.56 15.07 -0.35
CA ALA A 136 -2.64 16.24 -1.21
C ALA A 136 -3.95 16.99 -0.97
N VAL A 137 -3.85 18.29 -0.74
CA VAL A 137 -4.99 19.19 -0.68
C VAL A 137 -5.10 19.92 -2.01
N LEU A 138 -6.21 19.72 -2.70
CA LEU A 138 -6.45 20.21 -4.05
C LEU A 138 -7.54 21.30 -4.03
N GLY A 139 -7.33 22.33 -4.83
CA GLY A 139 -8.34 23.34 -5.14
C GLY A 139 -8.60 23.38 -6.64
N LYS A 140 -9.78 23.81 -7.06
CA LYS A 140 -10.01 24.09 -8.49
C LYS A 140 -9.15 25.27 -8.92
N VAL A 141 -8.54 25.18 -10.10
CA VAL A 141 -7.73 26.27 -10.70
C VAL A 141 -8.54 27.56 -10.85
N SER A 142 -9.87 27.47 -11.00
CA SER A 142 -10.77 28.62 -11.07
C SER A 142 -10.95 29.35 -9.75
N ASP A 143 -10.59 28.73 -8.63
CA ASP A 143 -10.94 29.22 -7.29
C ASP A 143 -9.70 29.80 -6.61
N SER A 144 -9.89 30.89 -5.83
CA SER A 144 -8.79 31.57 -5.14
C SER A 144 -8.52 30.96 -3.74
N HIS A 145 -8.40 29.64 -3.65
CA HIS A 145 -8.08 28.99 -2.38
C HIS A 145 -6.60 29.13 -2.04
N VAL A 146 -6.32 29.39 -0.76
CA VAL A 146 -4.95 29.39 -0.22
C VAL A 146 -4.92 28.43 0.98
N VAL A 147 -3.99 27.47 0.92
CA VAL A 147 -3.69 26.54 2.00
C VAL A 147 -2.17 26.57 2.23
N THR A 148 -1.75 27.01 3.40
CA THR A 148 -0.32 27.18 3.73
C THR A 148 0.17 26.21 4.81
N SER A 149 -0.75 25.57 5.52
CA SER A 149 -0.47 24.58 6.55
C SER A 149 -1.70 23.73 6.83
N PHE A 150 -1.54 22.67 7.58
CA PHE A 150 -2.66 21.84 8.06
C PHE A 150 -3.66 22.65 8.90
N GLU A 151 -3.17 23.53 9.76
CA GLU A 151 -4.02 24.41 10.62
C GLU A 151 -4.83 25.40 9.80
N SER A 152 -4.34 25.81 8.62
CA SER A 152 -5.06 26.72 7.72
C SER A 152 -6.32 26.12 7.11
N LEU A 153 -6.51 24.80 7.27
CA LEU A 153 -7.76 24.10 6.89
C LEU A 153 -8.90 24.32 7.88
N LYS A 154 -8.64 24.92 9.06
CA LYS A 154 -9.66 25.21 10.07
C LYS A 154 -10.83 25.98 9.46
N GLY A 155 -12.04 25.41 9.60
CA GLY A 155 -13.28 26.00 9.11
C GLY A 155 -13.47 25.92 7.59
N LYS A 156 -12.48 25.51 6.81
CA LYS A 156 -12.63 25.27 5.37
C LYS A 156 -13.44 24.00 5.12
N LYS A 157 -14.19 23.98 4.04
CA LYS A 157 -14.90 22.78 3.58
C LYS A 157 -13.92 21.88 2.83
N VAL A 158 -13.79 20.64 3.26
CA VAL A 158 -12.93 19.63 2.63
C VAL A 158 -13.73 18.38 2.30
N SER A 159 -13.55 17.86 1.11
CA SER A 159 -14.19 16.64 0.60
C SER A 159 -13.20 15.48 0.62
N LEU A 160 -13.58 14.39 1.28
CA LEU A 160 -12.77 13.16 1.39
C LEU A 160 -13.57 11.90 1.06
N LEU A 161 -12.87 10.85 0.68
CA LEU A 161 -13.48 9.52 0.57
C LEU A 161 -13.72 8.94 1.97
N ASN A 162 -14.94 8.47 2.19
CA ASN A 162 -15.34 7.78 3.42
C ASN A 162 -14.61 6.43 3.58
N ASN A 163 -14.53 5.94 4.80
CA ASN A 163 -13.94 4.64 5.13
C ASN A 163 -12.48 4.45 4.65
N THR A 164 -11.68 5.52 4.66
CA THR A 164 -10.25 5.47 4.35
C THR A 164 -9.42 5.87 5.58
N ALA A 165 -8.15 5.45 5.61
CA ALA A 165 -7.21 5.88 6.66
C ALA A 165 -7.07 7.41 6.66
N LEU A 166 -7.03 8.03 5.49
CA LEU A 166 -6.97 9.48 5.32
C LEU A 166 -8.19 10.19 5.92
N TYR A 167 -9.40 9.66 5.70
CA TYR A 167 -10.61 10.20 6.34
C TYR A 167 -10.52 10.14 7.86
N SER A 168 -10.10 9.00 8.41
CA SER A 168 -9.95 8.83 9.86
C SER A 168 -8.91 9.78 10.44
N TYR A 169 -7.79 9.99 9.74
CA TYR A 169 -6.75 10.94 10.11
C TYR A 169 -7.30 12.39 10.16
N PHE A 170 -7.97 12.84 9.10
CA PHE A 170 -8.55 14.19 9.04
C PHE A 170 -9.64 14.39 10.08
N LYS A 171 -10.51 13.41 10.29
CA LYS A 171 -11.57 13.46 11.31
C LYS A 171 -11.01 13.63 12.72
N SER A 172 -9.89 12.99 13.01
CA SER A 172 -9.29 13.03 14.35
C SER A 172 -8.40 14.25 14.60
N ASN A 173 -7.75 14.77 13.55
CA ASN A 173 -6.69 15.76 13.72
C ASN A 173 -7.01 17.14 13.14
N SER A 174 -7.90 17.25 12.13
CA SER A 174 -8.21 18.53 11.52
C SER A 174 -9.39 19.23 12.19
N LYS A 175 -9.43 20.56 12.05
CA LYS A 175 -10.58 21.40 12.41
C LYS A 175 -11.36 21.87 11.16
N ALA A 176 -11.22 21.14 10.05
CA ALA A 176 -11.94 21.37 8.82
C ALA A 176 -13.40 20.90 8.91
N ASN A 177 -14.25 21.47 8.08
CA ASN A 177 -15.62 21.00 7.88
C ASN A 177 -15.61 19.89 6.84
N ILE A 178 -15.60 18.63 7.29
CA ILE A 178 -15.43 17.45 6.42
C ILE A 178 -16.76 17.04 5.80
N GLU A 179 -16.79 16.96 4.47
CA GLU A 179 -17.85 16.33 3.70
C GLU A 179 -17.30 14.98 3.15
N LYS A 180 -18.00 13.90 3.45
CA LYS A 180 -17.58 12.54 3.10
C LYS A 180 -18.34 11.98 1.90
N PHE A 181 -17.66 11.23 1.06
CA PHE A 181 -18.19 10.61 -0.14
C PHE A 181 -17.78 9.14 -0.24
N ASP A 182 -18.67 8.28 -0.72
CA ASP A 182 -18.43 6.85 -0.79
C ASP A 182 -17.54 6.44 -1.98
N ASN A 183 -17.42 7.31 -2.98
CA ASN A 183 -16.58 7.05 -4.14
C ASN A 183 -16.10 8.32 -4.83
N MET A 184 -15.02 8.21 -5.57
CA MET A 184 -14.36 9.30 -6.28
C MET A 184 -15.29 10.00 -7.29
N LYS A 185 -16.15 9.26 -7.98
CA LYS A 185 -17.08 9.83 -8.98
C LYS A 185 -18.06 10.79 -8.33
N THR A 186 -18.63 10.42 -7.19
CA THR A 186 -19.56 11.24 -6.45
C THR A 186 -18.85 12.45 -5.82
N LEU A 187 -17.64 12.24 -5.27
CA LEU A 187 -16.81 13.30 -4.72
C LEU A 187 -16.54 14.38 -5.78
N LEU A 188 -16.02 14.02 -6.94
CA LEU A 188 -15.70 14.97 -8.02
C LEU A 188 -16.95 15.69 -8.57
N LYS A 189 -18.11 15.03 -8.55
CA LYS A 189 -19.36 15.62 -9.05
C LYS A 189 -19.99 16.61 -8.08
N LYS A 190 -19.81 16.41 -6.76
CA LYS A 190 -20.53 17.12 -5.70
C LYS A 190 -19.65 18.01 -4.82
N SER A 191 -18.34 17.97 -5.00
CA SER A 191 -17.42 18.78 -4.17
C SER A 191 -17.50 20.28 -4.44
N ASP A 192 -18.14 20.70 -5.53
CA ASP A 192 -18.31 22.08 -5.96
C ASP A 192 -17.10 22.98 -5.60
N ASP A 193 -17.24 23.91 -4.63
CA ASP A 193 -16.17 24.83 -4.19
C ASP A 193 -15.36 24.28 -2.99
N ASN A 194 -15.52 23.00 -2.64
CA ASN A 194 -14.77 22.42 -1.55
C ASN A 194 -13.32 22.10 -1.99
N LEU A 195 -12.40 22.19 -1.05
CA LEU A 195 -11.09 21.57 -1.22
C LEU A 195 -11.27 20.05 -1.27
N ILE A 196 -10.52 19.38 -2.13
CA ILE A 196 -10.48 17.93 -2.19
C ILE A 196 -9.21 17.45 -1.49
N VAL A 197 -9.33 16.46 -0.63
CA VAL A 197 -8.16 15.83 0.01
C VAL A 197 -8.11 14.37 -0.40
N VAL A 198 -6.96 13.97 -0.95
CA VAL A 198 -6.67 12.60 -1.42
C VAL A 198 -5.26 12.23 -1.05
N ASP A 199 -4.95 10.93 -1.08
CA ASP A 199 -3.56 10.48 -1.02
C ASP A 199 -2.76 11.06 -2.18
N ASN A 200 -1.51 11.42 -1.94
CA ASN A 200 -0.66 12.04 -2.95
C ASN A 200 -0.43 11.11 -4.16
N GLU A 201 -0.34 9.81 -3.94
CA GLU A 201 -0.25 8.83 -5.03
C GLU A 201 -1.53 8.77 -5.87
N VAL A 202 -2.70 8.94 -5.26
CA VAL A 202 -3.99 9.05 -5.98
C VAL A 202 -4.01 10.33 -6.83
N TYR A 203 -3.54 11.47 -6.27
CA TYR A 203 -3.39 12.71 -7.04
C TYR A 203 -2.43 12.53 -8.21
N ASN A 204 -1.23 12.01 -7.99
CA ASN A 204 -0.23 11.79 -9.01
C ASN A 204 -0.73 10.90 -10.15
N TYR A 205 -1.47 9.85 -9.81
CA TYR A 205 -2.05 8.95 -10.80
C TYR A 205 -3.13 9.63 -11.66
N TYR A 206 -3.98 10.45 -11.06
CA TYR A 206 -5.14 11.05 -11.73
C TYR A 206 -4.97 12.53 -12.13
N ARG A 207 -3.83 13.18 -11.87
CA ARG A 207 -3.63 14.62 -12.10
C ARG A 207 -3.93 15.08 -13.52
N ASN A 208 -3.64 14.26 -14.54
CA ASN A 208 -3.86 14.58 -15.94
C ASN A 208 -5.23 14.11 -16.47
N THR A 209 -6.06 13.52 -15.62
CA THR A 209 -7.37 12.97 -15.98
C THR A 209 -8.47 13.50 -15.07
N LYS A 210 -8.71 12.83 -13.92
CA LYS A 210 -9.78 13.21 -13.00
C LYS A 210 -9.54 14.55 -12.29
N PHE A 211 -8.27 14.91 -12.06
CA PHE A 211 -7.88 16.16 -11.38
C PHE A 211 -7.27 17.21 -12.32
N LYS A 212 -7.50 17.12 -13.64
CA LYS A 212 -6.96 18.06 -14.64
C LYS A 212 -7.34 19.53 -14.39
N ASP A 213 -8.48 19.78 -13.75
CA ASP A 213 -8.99 21.12 -13.43
C ASP A 213 -8.69 21.55 -11.97
N TYR A 214 -7.82 20.78 -11.29
CA TYR A 214 -7.38 21.01 -9.92
C TYR A 214 -5.88 21.23 -9.85
N GLU A 215 -5.47 22.04 -8.89
CA GLU A 215 -4.05 22.25 -8.55
C GLU A 215 -3.76 21.80 -7.12
N LEU A 216 -2.51 21.39 -6.90
CA LEU A 216 -2.00 21.05 -5.58
C LEU A 216 -1.72 22.34 -4.80
N LEU A 217 -2.48 22.57 -3.75
CA LEU A 217 -2.32 23.74 -2.87
C LEU A 217 -1.39 23.45 -1.69
N TYR A 218 -1.45 22.24 -1.16
CA TYR A 218 -0.67 21.82 0.00
C TYR A 218 -0.52 20.30 0.03
N SER A 219 0.61 19.83 0.52
CA SER A 219 0.82 18.40 0.84
C SER A 219 1.62 18.27 2.13
N ASP A 220 1.38 17.19 2.86
CA ASP A 220 2.14 16.83 4.05
C ASP A 220 2.03 15.34 4.33
N LEU A 221 2.86 14.85 5.25
CA LEU A 221 2.84 13.46 5.67
C LEU A 221 1.59 13.17 6.51
N MET A 222 0.95 12.07 6.20
CA MET A 222 -0.04 11.47 7.07
C MET A 222 0.70 10.71 8.19
N THR A 223 0.33 10.96 9.45
CA THR A 223 0.98 10.26 10.59
C THR A 223 0.50 8.83 10.78
N ASN A 224 -0.56 8.43 10.06
CA ASN A 224 -1.04 7.05 10.05
C ASN A 224 -0.43 6.32 8.86
N ASP A 225 0.35 5.28 9.15
CA ASP A 225 0.98 4.45 8.14
C ASP A 225 -0.01 3.46 7.52
N TYR A 226 0.31 2.98 6.33
CA TYR A 226 -0.40 1.86 5.72
C TYR A 226 0.24 0.52 6.09
N TYR A 227 -0.61 -0.49 6.30
CA TYR A 227 -0.25 -1.83 6.75
C TYR A 227 -0.87 -2.89 5.85
N PHE A 228 -0.28 -4.09 5.87
CA PHE A 228 -1.04 -5.28 5.54
C PHE A 228 -1.64 -5.89 6.81
N MET A 229 -2.80 -6.50 6.65
CA MET A 229 -3.51 -7.24 7.69
C MET A 229 -3.40 -8.72 7.37
N VAL A 230 -2.89 -9.51 8.31
CA VAL A 230 -2.69 -10.95 8.16
C VAL A 230 -3.56 -11.69 9.16
N ASN A 231 -4.30 -12.69 8.71
CA ASN A 231 -5.14 -13.52 9.57
C ASN A 231 -4.31 -14.17 10.70
N LYS A 232 -4.77 -14.03 11.95
CA LYS A 232 -4.10 -14.56 13.15
C LYS A 232 -3.90 -16.06 13.14
N ASP A 233 -4.71 -16.80 12.40
CA ASP A 233 -4.57 -18.26 12.25
C ASP A 233 -3.24 -18.62 11.55
N TYR A 234 -2.55 -17.63 10.97
CA TYR A 234 -1.23 -17.73 10.32
C TYR A 234 -0.16 -16.91 11.04
N SER A 235 -0.18 -16.90 12.36
CA SER A 235 0.80 -16.13 13.17
C SER A 235 2.26 -16.49 12.86
N ASP A 236 2.52 -17.73 12.44
CA ASP A 236 3.87 -18.17 12.03
C ASP A 236 4.33 -17.57 10.69
N PHE A 237 3.37 -17.06 9.90
CA PHE A 237 3.63 -16.32 8.66
C PHE A 237 3.93 -14.84 8.93
N TYR A 238 3.39 -14.29 10.01
CA TYR A 238 3.55 -12.89 10.41
C TYR A 238 4.94 -12.63 11.00
#